data_1cfdb7e09fce538a5e0d0f854c6d2106
#
_entry.id   1cfdb7e09fce538a5e0d0f854c6d2106
#
_cell.length_a   1.000
_cell.length_b   1.000
_cell.length_c   1.000
_cell.angle_alpha   90.00
_cell.angle_beta   90.00
_cell.angle_gamma   90.00
#
_symmetry.space_group_name_H-M   'P 1'
#
loop_
_entity.id
_entity.type
_entity.pdbx_description
1 polymer ?
#
loop_
_entity_poly.entity_id
_entity_poly.type
_entity_poly.pdbx_seq_one_letter_code
_entity_poly.pdbx_strand_id
1 'polypeptide(L)' 'MKKGVCPRCGGKEIYSGSSVSNKSGMQHSNTIPVSLLRMAVLNNFVCGQCDYVESYIAKDKDLAAIKKKWPLVF' A
#
# COMPACT_ATOMS: atom_id res chain seq x y z
N MET A 1 -1.73 7.71 7.34
CA MET A 1 -1.75 6.72 8.44
C MET A 1 -0.38 6.23 8.87
N LYS A 2 0.65 6.49 8.13
CA LYS A 2 2.01 6.08 8.52
C LYS A 2 2.44 6.67 9.85
N LYS A 3 1.86 7.79 10.23
CA LYS A 3 2.21 8.46 11.50
C LYS A 3 1.40 7.95 12.69
N GLY A 4 0.54 6.97 12.48
CA GLY A 4 -0.22 6.37 13.56
C GLY A 4 -1.52 7.07 13.88
N VAL A 5 -2.02 7.92 12.99
CA VAL A 5 -3.29 8.62 13.18
C VAL A 5 -4.14 8.42 11.94
N CYS A 6 -5.40 8.06 12.15
CA CYS A 6 -6.35 7.88 11.06
C CYS A 6 -6.86 9.24 10.57
N PRO A 7 -6.72 9.54 9.27
CA PRO A 7 -7.21 10.81 8.74
C PRO A 7 -8.73 10.90 8.69
N ARG A 8 -9.41 9.77 8.80
CA ARG A 8 -10.86 9.74 8.72
C ARG A 8 -11.54 9.96 10.06
N CYS A 9 -11.05 9.29 11.11
CA CYS A 9 -11.70 9.36 12.42
C CYS A 9 -10.80 9.94 13.51
N GLY A 10 -9.54 10.20 13.22
CA GLY A 10 -8.60 10.72 14.22
C GLY A 10 -8.11 9.69 15.22
N GLY A 11 -8.51 8.44 15.06
CA GLY A 11 -8.09 7.38 15.97
C GLY A 11 -6.62 7.06 15.87
N LYS A 12 -6.08 6.47 16.91
CA LYS A 12 -4.65 6.15 16.97
C LYS A 12 -4.36 4.65 16.99
N GLU A 13 -5.37 3.84 16.75
CA GLU A 13 -5.21 2.39 16.72
C GLU A 13 -4.94 1.94 15.29
N ILE A 14 -3.69 2.10 14.86
CA ILE A 14 -3.29 1.83 13.48
C ILE A 14 -2.44 0.57 13.42
N TYR A 15 -2.84 -0.35 12.56
CA TYR A 15 -2.12 -1.60 12.35
C TYR A 15 -1.43 -1.58 11.00
N SER A 16 -0.19 -2.09 10.95
CA SER A 16 0.58 -2.18 9.73
C SER A 16 0.70 -3.62 9.30
N GLY A 17 0.41 -3.89 8.03
CA GLY A 17 0.52 -5.23 7.47
C GLY A 17 1.80 -5.47 6.68
N SER A 18 2.80 -4.61 6.81
CA SER A 18 3.99 -4.71 5.97
C SER A 18 4.72 -6.05 6.13
N SER A 19 4.85 -6.57 7.36
CA SER A 19 5.53 -7.85 7.56
C SER A 19 4.74 -9.02 6.99
N VAL A 20 3.43 -8.93 7.02
CA VAL A 20 2.58 -9.96 6.44
C VAL A 20 2.70 -9.96 4.92
N SER A 21 2.71 -8.78 4.31
CA SER A 21 2.86 -8.65 2.87
C SER A 21 4.16 -9.27 2.38
N ASN A 22 5.25 -9.04 3.11
CA ASN A 22 6.54 -9.60 2.74
C ASN A 22 6.54 -11.12 2.78
N LYS A 23 5.89 -11.71 3.77
CA LYS A 23 5.86 -13.15 3.93
C LYS A 23 4.95 -13.83 2.92
N SER A 24 3.90 -13.17 2.52
CA SER A 24 2.92 -13.76 1.61
C SER A 24 3.10 -13.31 0.17
N GLY A 25 4.28 -12.80 -0.16
CA GLY A 25 4.54 -12.23 -1.48
C GLY A 25 4.25 -13.14 -2.64
N MET A 26 4.36 -14.43 -2.44
CA MET A 26 4.09 -15.41 -3.49
C MET A 26 2.63 -15.47 -3.87
N GLN A 27 1.76 -15.12 -2.97
CA GLN A 27 0.34 -15.28 -3.19
C GLN A 27 -0.33 -14.05 -3.78
N HIS A 28 0.46 -13.02 -4.07
CA HIS A 28 -0.03 -11.92 -4.88
C HIS A 28 -1.18 -11.12 -4.31
N SER A 29 -1.57 -11.40 -3.12
CA SER A 29 -2.79 -10.83 -2.59
C SER A 29 -2.71 -9.34 -2.31
N ASN A 30 -1.52 -8.77 -2.26
CA ASN A 30 -1.37 -7.35 -1.92
C ASN A 30 -0.51 -6.63 -2.94
N THR A 31 -0.89 -6.74 -4.19
CA THR A 31 -0.16 -6.12 -5.29
C THR A 31 -1.10 -5.43 -6.25
N ILE A 32 -0.55 -4.49 -7.03
CA ILE A 32 -1.27 -3.89 -8.14
C ILE A 32 -0.42 -4.05 -9.40
N PRO A 33 -1.06 -4.17 -10.57
CA PRO A 33 -0.30 -4.30 -11.81
C PRO A 33 0.28 -2.95 -12.24
N VAL A 34 1.57 -2.95 -12.53
CA VAL A 34 2.23 -1.77 -13.09
C VAL A 34 2.25 -1.87 -14.60
N SER A 35 2.51 -3.07 -15.11
CA SER A 35 2.50 -3.36 -16.54
C SER A 35 2.17 -4.84 -16.71
N LEU A 36 2.18 -5.34 -17.94
CA LEU A 36 1.84 -6.73 -18.21
C LEU A 36 2.71 -7.73 -17.45
N LEU A 37 3.98 -7.37 -17.22
CA LEU A 37 4.93 -8.28 -16.60
C LEU A 37 5.41 -7.84 -15.24
N ARG A 38 4.85 -6.77 -14.69
CA ARG A 38 5.35 -6.23 -13.45
C ARG A 38 4.24 -5.90 -12.47
N MET A 39 4.41 -6.34 -11.23
CA MET A 39 3.48 -6.06 -10.14
C MET A 39 4.19 -5.25 -9.06
N ALA A 40 3.47 -4.36 -8.42
CA ALA A 40 3.99 -3.58 -7.31
C ALA A 40 3.40 -4.09 -6.01
N VAL A 41 4.26 -4.31 -5.02
CA VAL A 41 3.84 -4.75 -3.69
C VAL A 41 3.39 -3.53 -2.89
N LEU A 42 2.33 -3.70 -2.12
CA LEU A 42 1.77 -2.64 -1.28
C LEU A 42 1.95 -2.93 0.20
N ASN A 43 2.07 -1.86 0.97
CA ASN A 43 1.96 -1.92 2.42
C ASN A 43 0.61 -1.35 2.81
N ASN A 44 -0.13 -2.07 3.63
CA ASN A 44 -1.45 -1.67 4.08
C ASN A 44 -1.40 -1.18 5.52
N PHE A 45 -2.15 -0.12 5.79
CA PHE A 45 -2.36 0.37 7.14
C PHE A 45 -3.85 0.40 7.42
N VAL A 46 -4.26 -0.13 8.55
CA VAL A 46 -5.67 -0.28 8.88
C VAL A 46 -5.97 0.42 10.20
N CYS A 47 -7.04 1.19 10.22
CA CYS A 47 -7.55 1.76 11.46
C CYS A 47 -8.47 0.75 12.14
N GLY A 48 -8.11 0.33 13.35
CA GLY A 48 -8.92 -0.62 14.09
C GLY A 48 -10.18 -0.04 14.67
N GLN A 49 -10.39 1.27 14.55
CA GLN A 49 -11.55 1.94 15.13
C GLN A 49 -12.65 2.26 14.13
N CYS A 50 -12.31 2.49 12.86
CA CYS A 50 -13.31 2.88 11.87
C CYS A 50 -13.20 2.15 10.54
N ASP A 51 -12.39 1.11 10.46
CA ASP A 51 -12.24 0.26 9.26
C ASP A 51 -11.55 0.93 8.07
N TYR A 52 -11.00 2.12 8.23
CA TYR A 52 -10.34 2.80 7.13
C TYR A 52 -9.02 2.11 6.79
N VAL A 53 -8.75 1.97 5.50
CA VAL A 53 -7.53 1.32 5.01
C VAL A 53 -6.82 2.25 4.04
N GLU A 54 -5.50 2.37 4.18
CA GLU A 54 -4.65 3.03 3.20
C GLU A 54 -3.55 2.09 2.76
N SER A 55 -3.21 2.16 1.48
CA SER A 55 -2.13 1.36 0.91
C SER A 55 -1.08 2.27 0.31
N TYR A 56 0.18 1.88 0.47
CA TYR A 56 1.33 2.62 -0.04
C TYR A 56 2.22 1.67 -0.84
N ILE A 57 2.89 2.21 -1.86
CA ILE A 57 3.86 1.42 -2.62
C ILE A 57 5.02 1.07 -1.69
N ALA A 58 5.36 -0.21 -1.61
CA ALA A 58 6.37 -0.69 -0.67
C ALA A 58 7.80 -0.45 -1.13
N LYS A 59 8.03 -0.40 -2.44
CA LYS A 59 9.39 -0.29 -2.99
C LYS A 59 9.53 0.92 -3.89
N ASP A 60 10.62 1.67 -3.70
CA ASP A 60 10.86 2.87 -4.49
C ASP A 60 11.00 2.58 -5.98
N LYS A 61 11.57 1.44 -6.34
CA LYS A 61 11.71 1.09 -7.75
C LYS A 61 10.37 0.84 -8.42
N ASP A 62 9.38 0.36 -7.67
CA ASP A 62 8.05 0.18 -8.19
C ASP A 62 7.36 1.52 -8.41
N LEU A 63 7.56 2.45 -7.50
CA LEU A 63 7.04 3.81 -7.67
C LEU A 63 7.65 4.49 -8.90
N ALA A 64 8.96 4.31 -9.09
CA ALA A 64 9.62 4.87 -10.28
C ALA A 64 9.06 4.29 -11.56
N ALA A 65 8.75 2.99 -11.58
CA ALA A 65 8.17 2.34 -12.75
C ALA A 65 6.77 2.87 -13.04
N ILE A 66 5.99 3.13 -12.00
CA ILE A 66 4.66 3.70 -12.16
C ILE A 66 4.74 5.10 -12.77
N LYS A 67 5.69 5.90 -12.30
CA LYS A 67 5.86 7.26 -12.84
C LYS A 67 6.21 7.26 -14.32
N LYS A 68 6.89 6.22 -14.79
CA LYS A 68 7.23 6.11 -16.20
C LYS A 68 6.08 5.60 -17.05
N LYS A 69 5.26 4.70 -16.52
CA LYS A 69 4.30 3.96 -17.33
C LYS A 69 2.86 4.44 -17.20
N TRP A 70 2.50 5.00 -16.06
CA TRP A 70 1.12 5.45 -15.85
C TRP A 70 0.99 6.91 -16.20
N PRO A 71 -0.13 7.30 -16.82
CA PRO A 71 -0.36 8.72 -17.12
C PRO A 71 -0.71 9.48 -15.86
N LEU A 72 -0.31 10.75 -15.83
CA LEU A 72 -0.75 11.65 -14.78
C LEU A 72 -2.24 11.93 -14.94
N VAL A 73 -2.91 12.09 -13.80
CA VAL A 73 -4.32 12.43 -13.81
C VAL A 73 -4.54 13.90 -14.22
N PHE A 74 -3.60 14.76 -13.82
CA PHE A 74 -3.68 16.18 -14.12
C PHE A 74 -2.50 16.65 -14.94
#